data_59fc07aa85487bfc3d72b93ee5608c7a
#
_entry.id   59fc07aa85487bfc3d72b93ee5608c7a
#
_cell.length_a   1.000
_cell.length_b   1.000
_cell.length_c   1.000
_cell.angle_alpha   90.00
_cell.angle_beta   90.00
_cell.angle_gamma   90.00
#
_symmetry.space_group_name_H-M   'P 1'
#
loop_
_entity.id
_entity.type
_entity.pdbx_description
1 polymer ?
#
loop_
_entity_poly.entity_id
_entity_poly.type
_entity_poly.pdbx_seq_one_letter_code
_entity_poly.pdbx_strand_id
1 'polypeptide(L)'
;MKHFRYAFAIFTLYVQTSVCTGPRQMTWSTKSFGPDGPWQAVNVIVGSNSSDLMQPTSEVALYPGGSWESKILLSSLCDNQTLSPICYAEQAGLFNSDKSMTLDNTSIQLPPYGTWDDLEWGYTNAVPIYARARRATDWINIQGTPIPEVDLILIRAGWQTYPNGQAYPLEVGTLSLGSPELNQTFGSTIKINTTFVNSYLYDQGGVNTIPSYSYGMHIGSASLGIPGSLHLGGYDQSRVIGEVSSQSFNSGSFPIQLFDISLGVAEGGSAWSYSNKSELLAQGNSSLSSGLTVIVDPTNPYIYLPQSSCDALAAELPVTYQPDYGLYFWDTSDPQYNKILTSPSYLAFRFSKNSLNNADITIKVPFALLNLTLEAPLVETPTQYFPCMPTNSTPVLGRAFLQAAFVGVNWLHAGKWYLAQAPGPDASFIVNTATMDEKNPSVSGSASSWEDTWKGQWVPLPETSTEKTSGTDASNDNSTSDTGLSTGAKIGIIVGSAVGGALVLAIIITFCIRHRRKQTSSQSHEDMYKMVDDSSTKTNEGELAELSVSEWKQLNELAPDRERYEIGSERGPFYELAPEKKPVTELGNNKDAHSQCGPFELPDRSSVSKSQWI
;
A
#
# COMPACT_ATOMS: atom_id res chain seq x y z
N MET A 1 80.03 23.50 -10.32
CA MET A 1 79.16 22.31 -10.19
C MET A 1 77.82 22.83 -9.63
N LYS A 2 76.81 22.93 -10.47
CA LYS A 2 75.44 23.38 -10.07
C LYS A 2 74.53 22.13 -9.96
N HIS A 3 74.07 21.86 -8.77
CA HIS A 3 73.13 20.75 -8.51
C HIS A 3 71.71 21.18 -8.88
N PHE A 4 71.14 20.56 -9.91
CA PHE A 4 69.70 20.61 -10.26
C PHE A 4 68.96 19.60 -9.40
N ARG A 5 68.07 20.08 -8.51
CA ARG A 5 67.12 19.21 -7.78
C ARG A 5 65.84 19.18 -8.58
N TYR A 6 65.50 18.00 -9.11
CA TYR A 6 64.18 17.69 -9.66
C TYR A 6 63.22 17.39 -8.53
N ALA A 7 62.21 18.23 -8.35
CA ALA A 7 61.08 17.94 -7.49
C ALA A 7 60.04 17.15 -8.31
N PHE A 8 59.86 15.88 -7.99
CA PHE A 8 58.76 15.06 -8.51
C PHE A 8 57.52 15.38 -7.70
N ALA A 9 56.53 16.09 -8.31
CA ALA A 9 55.20 16.25 -7.75
C ALA A 9 54.39 14.99 -8.11
N ILE A 10 54.13 14.14 -7.10
CA ILE A 10 53.21 13.02 -7.22
C ILE A 10 51.78 13.58 -7.15
N PHE A 11 51.13 13.69 -8.30
CA PHE A 11 49.69 13.95 -8.40
C PHE A 11 48.95 12.65 -8.08
N THR A 12 48.48 12.52 -6.86
CA THR A 12 47.54 11.46 -6.49
C THR A 12 46.17 11.79 -7.08
N LEU A 13 45.83 11.17 -8.21
CA LEU A 13 44.48 11.22 -8.74
C LEU A 13 43.59 10.44 -7.75
N TYR A 14 42.80 11.14 -6.98
CA TYR A 14 41.64 10.54 -6.30
C TYR A 14 40.59 10.26 -7.39
N VAL A 15 40.56 9.02 -7.86
CA VAL A 15 39.43 8.53 -8.62
C VAL A 15 38.31 8.34 -7.60
N GLN A 16 37.42 9.33 -7.52
CA GLN A 16 36.12 9.10 -6.89
C GLN A 16 35.39 8.09 -7.77
N THR A 17 35.42 6.83 -7.37
CA THR A 17 34.47 5.85 -7.88
C THR A 17 33.09 6.26 -7.37
N SER A 18 32.32 6.94 -8.21
CA SER A 18 30.89 7.09 -7.98
C SER A 18 30.30 5.69 -8.00
N VAL A 19 30.04 5.14 -6.82
CA VAL A 19 29.23 3.93 -6.67
C VAL A 19 27.85 4.32 -7.16
N CYS A 20 27.45 3.79 -8.31
CA CYS A 20 26.11 3.98 -8.84
C CYS A 20 25.17 3.16 -7.96
N THR A 21 24.57 3.81 -6.97
CA THR A 21 23.61 3.19 -6.07
C THR A 21 22.29 3.07 -6.81
N GLY A 22 21.86 1.83 -7.08
CA GLY A 22 20.55 1.52 -7.66
C GLY A 22 19.49 1.26 -6.59
N PRO A 23 18.21 1.15 -6.98
CA PRO A 23 17.15 0.69 -6.09
C PRO A 23 17.49 -0.70 -5.52
N ARG A 24 17.17 -0.90 -4.24
CA ARG A 24 17.49 -2.13 -3.51
C ARG A 24 16.26 -3.00 -3.37
N GLN A 25 16.31 -4.20 -3.93
CA GLN A 25 15.23 -5.19 -3.81
C GLN A 25 15.19 -5.81 -2.42
N MET A 26 14.01 -5.91 -1.79
CA MET A 26 13.80 -6.63 -0.54
C MET A 26 13.62 -8.14 -0.79
N THR A 27 14.02 -8.94 0.20
CA THR A 27 13.84 -10.40 0.16
C THR A 27 12.46 -10.77 0.69
N TRP A 28 11.68 -11.46 -0.13
CA TRP A 28 10.39 -12.03 0.28
C TRP A 28 10.58 -13.40 0.91
N SER A 29 9.73 -13.71 1.88
CA SER A 29 9.67 -15.05 2.46
C SER A 29 9.23 -16.07 1.42
N THR A 30 9.77 -17.29 1.51
CA THR A 30 9.31 -18.42 0.70
C THR A 30 8.01 -19.03 1.22
N LYS A 31 7.56 -18.61 2.42
CA LYS A 31 6.29 -18.99 3.02
C LYS A 31 5.28 -17.86 2.84
N SER A 32 4.02 -18.21 2.85
CA SER A 32 2.89 -17.29 2.98
C SER A 32 2.27 -17.42 4.36
N PHE A 33 1.56 -16.40 4.80
CA PHE A 33 1.08 -16.24 6.17
C PHE A 33 -0.34 -15.70 6.22
N GLY A 34 -0.93 -15.80 7.42
CA GLY A 34 -2.24 -15.26 7.76
C GLY A 34 -3.37 -16.25 7.54
N PRO A 35 -4.27 -16.39 8.54
CA PRO A 35 -5.41 -17.32 8.48
C PRO A 35 -6.52 -16.84 7.54
N ASP A 36 -6.35 -15.66 6.96
CA ASP A 36 -7.24 -14.93 6.05
C ASP A 36 -6.61 -14.69 4.67
N GLY A 37 -5.51 -15.39 4.35
CA GLY A 37 -4.72 -15.20 3.14
C GLY A 37 -4.91 -16.28 2.09
N PRO A 38 -3.79 -16.83 1.62
CA PRO A 38 -2.40 -16.63 2.08
C PRO A 38 -1.74 -15.32 1.61
N TRP A 39 -0.97 -14.67 2.49
CA TRP A 39 -0.29 -13.41 2.20
C TRP A 39 1.23 -13.56 2.14
N GLN A 40 1.88 -12.84 1.23
CA GLN A 40 3.33 -12.76 1.16
C GLN A 40 3.87 -11.73 2.17
N ALA A 41 5.07 -11.98 2.71
CA ALA A 41 5.75 -11.11 3.66
C ALA A 41 7.24 -10.98 3.31
N VAL A 42 7.91 -9.95 3.78
CA VAL A 42 9.35 -9.73 3.59
C VAL A 42 10.13 -10.18 4.82
N ASN A 43 11.30 -10.78 4.61
CA ASN A 43 12.19 -11.19 5.68
C ASN A 43 13.11 -10.05 6.09
N VAL A 44 13.20 -9.84 7.39
CA VAL A 44 14.18 -8.94 8.03
C VAL A 44 14.78 -9.63 9.24
N ILE A 45 15.96 -9.15 9.68
CA ILE A 45 16.58 -9.58 10.92
C ILE A 45 16.43 -8.45 11.92
N VAL A 46 15.94 -8.76 13.13
CA VAL A 46 15.75 -7.80 14.21
C VAL A 46 16.70 -8.10 15.34
N GLY A 47 17.37 -7.06 15.82
CA GLY A 47 18.31 -7.12 16.92
C GLY A 47 19.67 -7.73 16.58
N SER A 48 20.64 -7.56 17.46
CA SER A 48 21.96 -8.18 17.37
C SER A 48 22.39 -8.73 18.73
N ASN A 49 22.98 -9.92 18.75
CA ASN A 49 23.52 -10.54 19.96
C ASN A 49 25.02 -10.23 20.20
N SER A 50 25.58 -9.33 19.40
CA SER A 50 26.97 -8.87 19.56
C SER A 50 27.10 -7.39 19.22
N SER A 51 28.08 -6.74 19.86
CA SER A 51 28.46 -5.37 19.52
C SER A 51 29.03 -5.23 18.10
N ASP A 52 29.43 -6.34 17.48
CA ASP A 52 30.02 -6.37 16.13
C ASP A 52 28.97 -6.50 15.02
N LEU A 53 27.67 -6.50 15.36
CA LEU A 53 26.53 -6.44 14.42
C LEU A 53 26.41 -7.62 13.45
N MET A 54 27.26 -8.61 13.57
CA MET A 54 27.38 -9.73 12.62
C MET A 54 26.58 -10.98 13.02
N GLN A 55 25.99 -10.98 14.22
CA GLN A 55 25.23 -12.14 14.70
C GLN A 55 23.76 -11.78 14.90
N PRO A 56 22.89 -12.17 13.97
CA PRO A 56 21.46 -11.91 14.03
C PRO A 56 20.83 -12.57 15.25
N THR A 57 19.86 -11.91 15.89
CA THR A 57 19.08 -12.51 16.98
C THR A 57 17.85 -13.24 16.46
N SER A 58 17.10 -12.63 15.55
CA SER A 58 15.84 -13.18 15.08
C SER A 58 15.58 -12.78 13.63
N GLU A 59 15.35 -13.76 12.77
CA GLU A 59 14.78 -13.54 11.44
C GLU A 59 13.26 -13.59 11.57
N VAL A 60 12.58 -12.56 11.06
CA VAL A 60 11.14 -12.42 11.10
C VAL A 60 10.59 -12.04 9.74
N ALA A 61 9.43 -12.58 9.40
CA ALA A 61 8.66 -12.17 8.23
C ALA A 61 7.63 -11.12 8.65
N LEU A 62 7.56 -10.01 7.92
CA LEU A 62 6.69 -8.87 8.23
C LEU A 62 5.89 -8.47 6.99
N TYR A 63 4.64 -8.06 7.17
CA TYR A 63 3.87 -7.43 6.10
C TYR A 63 4.43 -6.03 5.84
N PRO A 64 4.94 -5.75 4.63
CA PRO A 64 5.52 -4.45 4.31
C PRO A 64 4.42 -3.41 4.02
N GLY A 65 4.69 -2.14 4.33
CA GLY A 65 3.86 -1.02 3.90
C GLY A 65 3.30 -0.14 5.00
N GLY A 66 3.59 -0.42 6.26
CA GLY A 66 3.29 0.52 7.35
C GLY A 66 4.08 1.82 7.21
N SER A 67 3.61 2.88 7.86
CA SER A 67 4.32 4.14 8.03
C SER A 67 4.66 4.37 9.51
N TRP A 68 5.67 5.18 9.75
CA TRP A 68 6.20 5.55 11.06
C TRP A 68 6.89 4.38 11.78
N GLU A 69 6.19 3.55 12.53
CA GLU A 69 6.78 2.48 13.34
C GLU A 69 6.56 1.08 12.76
N SER A 70 7.52 0.19 12.99
CA SER A 70 7.36 -1.24 12.71
C SER A 70 6.80 -1.97 13.92
N LYS A 71 5.87 -2.92 13.71
CA LYS A 71 5.25 -3.72 14.77
C LYS A 71 5.84 -5.11 14.77
N ILE A 72 6.52 -5.48 15.85
CA ILE A 72 7.30 -6.71 15.97
C ILE A 72 6.71 -7.62 17.04
N LEU A 73 6.40 -8.86 16.69
CA LEU A 73 5.89 -9.86 17.62
C LEU A 73 7.05 -10.50 18.40
N LEU A 74 6.95 -10.46 19.73
CA LEU A 74 7.95 -11.05 20.61
C LEU A 74 7.73 -12.54 20.83
N SER A 75 8.80 -13.26 21.20
CA SER A 75 8.73 -14.67 21.58
C SER A 75 7.77 -14.95 22.74
N SER A 76 7.60 -13.98 23.65
CA SER A 76 6.64 -14.05 24.75
C SER A 76 5.16 -14.03 24.33
N LEU A 77 4.85 -13.72 23.06
CA LEU A 77 3.49 -13.82 22.52
C LEU A 77 2.92 -15.24 22.67
N CYS A 78 3.78 -16.25 22.53
CA CYS A 78 3.42 -17.66 22.62
C CYS A 78 3.31 -18.20 24.05
N ASP A 79 3.67 -17.43 25.06
CA ASP A 79 3.56 -17.83 26.46
C ASP A 79 2.10 -17.90 26.91
N ASN A 80 1.22 -17.14 26.27
CA ASN A 80 -0.21 -17.10 26.55
C ASN A 80 -0.99 -17.94 25.53
N GLN A 81 -1.38 -19.14 25.94
CA GLN A 81 -2.13 -20.08 25.13
C GLN A 81 -3.67 -19.97 25.30
N THR A 82 -4.17 -18.89 25.92
CA THR A 82 -5.62 -18.75 26.18
C THR A 82 -6.44 -18.56 24.90
N LEU A 83 -5.85 -17.95 23.85
CA LEU A 83 -6.51 -17.70 22.56
C LEU A 83 -6.37 -18.90 21.60
N SER A 84 -5.23 -19.59 21.65
CA SER A 84 -4.95 -20.76 20.84
C SER A 84 -3.89 -21.62 21.51
N PRO A 85 -4.03 -22.95 21.51
CA PRO A 85 -2.99 -23.86 21.98
C PRO A 85 -1.79 -23.93 21.03
N ILE A 86 -1.93 -23.42 19.79
CA ILE A 86 -0.90 -23.37 18.76
C ILE A 86 -0.48 -21.91 18.61
N CYS A 87 0.82 -21.67 18.64
CA CYS A 87 1.37 -20.35 18.33
C CYS A 87 1.63 -20.20 16.83
N TYR A 88 0.66 -19.72 16.08
CA TYR A 88 0.76 -19.53 14.63
C TYR A 88 1.85 -18.51 14.25
N ALA A 89 2.13 -17.55 15.11
CA ALA A 89 3.15 -16.53 14.89
C ALA A 89 4.59 -17.09 14.77
N GLU A 90 4.85 -18.30 15.29
CA GLU A 90 6.16 -18.96 15.11
C GLU A 90 6.50 -19.21 13.63
N GLN A 91 5.49 -19.33 12.76
CA GLN A 91 5.72 -19.55 11.33
C GLN A 91 6.36 -18.34 10.65
N ALA A 92 6.01 -17.12 11.09
CA ALA A 92 6.58 -15.87 10.62
C ALA A 92 7.91 -15.52 11.33
N GLY A 93 8.23 -16.22 12.41
CA GLY A 93 9.36 -15.90 13.28
C GLY A 93 9.00 -14.87 14.34
N LEU A 94 9.61 -15.01 15.51
CA LEU A 94 9.39 -14.17 16.68
C LEU A 94 10.69 -13.54 17.15
N PHE A 95 10.63 -12.28 17.57
CA PHE A 95 11.78 -11.58 18.08
C PHE A 95 12.01 -11.93 19.56
N ASN A 96 13.20 -12.44 19.87
CA ASN A 96 13.65 -12.66 21.25
C ASN A 96 14.42 -11.41 21.73
N SER A 97 13.70 -10.49 22.34
CA SER A 97 14.26 -9.21 22.83
C SER A 97 15.33 -9.38 23.91
N ASP A 98 15.30 -10.47 24.70
CA ASP A 98 16.26 -10.71 25.77
C ASP A 98 17.66 -11.10 25.24
N LYS A 99 17.72 -11.49 23.98
CA LYS A 99 18.98 -11.82 23.29
C LYS A 99 19.58 -10.63 22.53
N SER A 100 18.86 -9.53 22.38
CA SER A 100 19.37 -8.36 21.68
C SER A 100 20.20 -7.49 22.60
N MET A 101 21.46 -7.29 22.25
CA MET A 101 22.36 -6.34 22.95
C MET A 101 22.21 -4.91 22.43
N THR A 102 21.49 -4.71 21.34
CA THR A 102 21.26 -3.41 20.70
C THR A 102 19.89 -2.81 21.03
N LEU A 103 19.06 -3.56 21.77
CA LEU A 103 17.75 -3.09 22.18
C LEU A 103 17.85 -1.97 23.22
N ASP A 104 17.29 -0.80 22.91
CA ASP A 104 17.02 0.25 23.87
C ASP A 104 15.51 0.40 24.08
N ASN A 105 15.06 0.04 25.28
CA ASN A 105 13.68 0.15 25.73
C ASN A 105 13.52 1.05 26.95
N THR A 106 14.59 1.74 27.36
CA THR A 106 14.65 2.54 28.60
C THR A 106 14.84 4.02 28.35
N SER A 107 15.51 4.39 27.28
CA SER A 107 15.83 5.78 26.97
C SER A 107 14.60 6.57 26.52
N ILE A 108 13.61 5.92 25.93
CA ILE A 108 12.37 6.54 25.49
C ILE A 108 11.37 6.55 26.65
N GLN A 109 11.11 7.72 27.24
CA GLN A 109 10.34 7.88 28.47
C GLN A 109 8.90 8.39 28.27
N LEU A 110 8.37 8.37 27.05
CA LEU A 110 6.99 8.75 26.77
C LEU A 110 6.10 7.51 26.64
N PRO A 111 4.90 7.47 27.22
CA PRO A 111 3.97 6.37 26.97
C PRO A 111 3.67 6.20 25.46
N PRO A 112 3.67 4.98 24.94
CA PRO A 112 3.91 3.68 25.60
C PRO A 112 5.38 3.27 25.73
N TYR A 113 6.32 4.20 25.81
CA TYR A 113 7.76 3.95 25.79
C TYR A 113 8.29 3.42 27.12
N GLY A 114 9.13 2.41 27.04
CA GLY A 114 9.76 1.77 28.20
C GLY A 114 8.82 0.99 29.10
N THR A 115 7.50 1.17 28.97
CA THR A 115 6.47 0.46 29.74
C THR A 115 5.62 -0.42 28.83
N TRP A 116 4.93 -1.39 29.45
CA TRP A 116 3.96 -2.21 28.72
C TRP A 116 2.58 -1.59 28.87
N ASP A 117 2.06 -1.07 27.75
CA ASP A 117 0.76 -0.42 27.71
C ASP A 117 -0.20 -1.17 26.76
N ASP A 118 -1.48 -0.97 26.97
CA ASP A 118 -2.51 -1.46 26.08
C ASP A 118 -2.56 -0.53 24.86
N LEU A 119 -2.45 -1.11 23.68
CA LEU A 119 -2.47 -0.43 22.39
C LEU A 119 -3.58 -1.00 21.53
N GLU A 120 -4.36 -0.09 20.94
CA GLU A 120 -5.35 -0.42 19.94
C GLU A 120 -4.96 0.27 18.63
N TRP A 121 -5.06 -0.43 17.51
CA TRP A 121 -4.82 0.16 16.19
C TRP A 121 -5.68 -0.49 15.11
N GLY A 122 -5.66 0.12 13.94
CA GLY A 122 -6.42 -0.26 12.76
C GLY A 122 -7.24 0.91 12.26
N TYR A 123 -7.41 1.03 10.96
CA TYR A 123 -8.23 2.09 10.35
C TYR A 123 -9.72 1.82 10.47
N THR A 124 -10.09 0.58 10.72
CA THR A 124 -11.49 0.19 10.75
C THR A 124 -11.83 -0.48 12.08
N ASN A 125 -13.00 -0.17 12.61
CA ASN A 125 -13.53 -0.86 13.78
C ASN A 125 -14.16 -2.23 13.42
N ALA A 126 -14.05 -2.66 12.17
CA ALA A 126 -14.63 -3.94 11.72
C ALA A 126 -13.87 -5.13 12.31
N VAL A 127 -12.55 -5.05 12.39
CA VAL A 127 -11.68 -6.03 13.07
C VAL A 127 -10.62 -5.25 13.85
N PRO A 128 -10.95 -4.74 15.05
CA PRO A 128 -9.98 -4.01 15.87
C PRO A 128 -8.87 -4.95 16.35
N ILE A 129 -7.67 -4.39 16.42
CA ILE A 129 -6.47 -5.09 16.88
C ILE A 129 -6.05 -4.51 18.22
N TYR A 130 -5.89 -5.37 19.21
CA TYR A 130 -5.47 -5.03 20.56
C TYR A 130 -4.13 -5.67 20.86
N ALA A 131 -3.28 -4.97 21.57
CA ALA A 131 -2.02 -5.52 22.02
C ALA A 131 -1.57 -4.97 23.35
N ARG A 132 -0.80 -5.77 24.06
CA ARG A 132 0.07 -5.35 25.15
C ARG A 132 1.45 -5.09 24.57
N ALA A 133 1.81 -3.83 24.40
CA ALA A 133 2.98 -3.42 23.63
C ALA A 133 3.83 -2.38 24.38
N ARG A 134 5.07 -2.21 23.93
CA ARG A 134 5.93 -1.10 24.32
C ARG A 134 6.69 -0.56 23.12
N ARG A 135 7.06 0.70 23.14
CA ARG A 135 7.97 1.27 22.15
C ARG A 135 9.43 1.08 22.59
N ALA A 136 10.28 0.82 21.63
CA ALA A 136 11.71 0.65 21.80
C ALA A 136 12.43 1.01 20.51
N THR A 137 13.75 1.12 20.57
CA THR A 137 14.60 1.12 19.38
C THR A 137 15.48 -0.12 19.37
N ASP A 138 15.70 -0.66 18.20
CA ASP A 138 16.64 -1.75 17.98
C ASP A 138 17.20 -1.67 16.56
N TRP A 139 18.10 -2.57 16.25
CA TRP A 139 18.65 -2.70 14.92
C TRP A 139 17.76 -3.56 14.05
N ILE A 140 17.58 -3.11 12.80
CA ILE A 140 17.04 -3.95 11.72
C ILE A 140 18.16 -4.17 10.70
N ASN A 141 18.40 -5.41 10.31
CA ASN A 141 19.35 -5.75 9.27
C ASN A 141 18.59 -6.10 7.99
N ILE A 142 18.87 -5.37 6.92
CA ILE A 142 18.35 -5.60 5.58
C ILE A 142 19.49 -6.12 4.69
N GLN A 143 19.45 -7.42 4.38
CA GLN A 143 20.43 -8.05 3.47
C GLN A 143 21.89 -7.73 3.81
N GLY A 144 22.24 -7.86 5.08
CA GLY A 144 23.60 -7.63 5.57
C GLY A 144 23.93 -6.16 5.87
N THR A 145 22.97 -5.23 5.71
CA THR A 145 23.13 -3.84 6.13
C THR A 145 22.42 -3.60 7.44
N PRO A 146 23.14 -3.37 8.54
CA PRO A 146 22.55 -3.03 9.81
C PRO A 146 22.07 -1.57 9.82
N ILE A 147 20.86 -1.36 10.29
CA ILE A 147 20.20 -0.07 10.42
C ILE A 147 19.94 0.13 11.91
N PRO A 148 20.64 1.05 12.57
CA PRO A 148 20.51 1.26 14.01
C PRO A 148 19.28 2.10 14.37
N GLU A 149 18.90 2.04 15.64
CA GLU A 149 17.92 2.93 16.26
C GLU A 149 16.58 3.02 15.51
N VAL A 150 16.14 1.89 14.92
CA VAL A 150 14.85 1.84 14.21
C VAL A 150 13.71 1.85 15.23
N ASP A 151 12.68 2.67 14.98
CA ASP A 151 11.50 2.76 15.84
C ASP A 151 10.64 1.49 15.74
N LEU A 152 10.46 0.81 16.87
CA LEU A 152 9.76 -0.46 16.98
C LEU A 152 8.66 -0.41 18.03
N ILE A 153 7.51 -0.97 17.69
CA ILE A 153 6.48 -1.36 18.66
C ILE A 153 6.63 -2.86 18.93
N LEU A 154 7.10 -3.20 20.12
CA LEU A 154 7.30 -4.59 20.54
C LEU A 154 6.03 -5.12 21.19
N ILE A 155 5.46 -6.19 20.65
CA ILE A 155 4.18 -6.77 21.06
C ILE A 155 4.43 -8.09 21.77
N ARG A 156 4.11 -8.16 23.09
CA ARG A 156 4.21 -9.38 23.89
C ARG A 156 2.92 -10.18 23.99
N ALA A 157 1.78 -9.56 23.75
CA ALA A 157 0.47 -10.18 23.64
C ALA A 157 -0.35 -9.35 22.66
N GLY A 158 -1.10 -9.99 21.78
CA GLY A 158 -1.89 -9.27 20.79
C GLY A 158 -2.93 -10.17 20.13
N TRP A 159 -4.08 -9.59 19.82
CA TRP A 159 -5.18 -10.28 19.17
C TRP A 159 -6.02 -9.33 18.32
N GLN A 160 -6.71 -9.90 17.37
CA GLN A 160 -7.74 -9.24 16.58
C GLN A 160 -9.11 -9.78 16.95
N THR A 161 -10.12 -8.92 16.99
CA THR A 161 -11.48 -9.30 17.40
C THR A 161 -12.42 -9.18 16.21
N TYR A 162 -13.07 -10.30 15.87
CA TYR A 162 -14.05 -10.34 14.79
C TYR A 162 -15.46 -9.95 15.28
N PRO A 163 -16.43 -9.68 14.38
CA PRO A 163 -17.76 -9.19 14.75
C PRO A 163 -18.55 -10.08 15.73
N ASN A 164 -18.27 -11.40 15.78
CA ASN A 164 -18.84 -12.32 16.77
C ASN A 164 -18.30 -12.08 18.20
N GLY A 165 -17.36 -11.15 18.39
CA GLY A 165 -16.68 -10.89 19.66
C GLY A 165 -15.56 -11.88 20.00
N GLN A 166 -15.26 -12.84 19.12
CA GLN A 166 -14.15 -13.78 19.33
C GLN A 166 -12.82 -13.14 19.00
N ALA A 167 -11.86 -13.32 19.88
CA ALA A 167 -10.49 -12.86 19.71
C ALA A 167 -9.61 -13.98 19.14
N TYR A 168 -8.76 -13.62 18.19
CA TYR A 168 -7.79 -14.51 17.55
C TYR A 168 -6.39 -13.94 17.68
N PRO A 169 -5.34 -14.78 17.87
CA PRO A 169 -3.98 -14.28 18.06
C PRO A 169 -3.45 -13.59 16.81
N LEU A 170 -2.55 -12.63 16.99
CA LEU A 170 -1.78 -12.07 15.89
C LEU A 170 -0.74 -13.09 15.40
N GLU A 171 -0.51 -13.12 14.09
CA GLU A 171 0.42 -14.09 13.47
C GLU A 171 1.63 -13.43 12.83
N VAL A 172 1.49 -12.20 12.31
CA VAL A 172 2.55 -11.50 11.57
C VAL A 172 2.57 -10.03 11.98
N GLY A 173 3.78 -9.52 12.18
CA GLY A 173 4.00 -8.09 12.41
C GLY A 173 4.00 -7.27 11.11
N THR A 174 4.31 -5.97 11.22
CA THR A 174 4.36 -5.06 10.06
C THR A 174 5.71 -4.35 9.98
N LEU A 175 6.20 -4.12 8.76
CA LEU A 175 7.41 -3.36 8.49
C LEU A 175 7.05 -1.96 8.00
N SER A 176 7.52 -0.94 8.71
CA SER A 176 7.45 0.44 8.24
C SER A 176 8.37 0.65 7.03
N LEU A 177 7.83 1.30 6.00
CA LEU A 177 8.57 1.71 4.79
C LEU A 177 8.84 3.23 4.77
N GLY A 178 8.90 3.85 5.95
CA GLY A 178 9.23 5.25 6.12
C GLY A 178 8.06 6.13 6.52
N SER A 179 8.26 7.44 6.44
CA SER A 179 7.29 8.48 6.79
C SER A 179 7.60 9.76 6.02
N PRO A 180 6.75 10.79 6.08
CA PRO A 180 7.07 12.10 5.51
C PRO A 180 8.35 12.75 6.06
N GLU A 181 8.80 12.31 7.24
CA GLU A 181 10.01 12.77 7.90
C GLU A 181 11.14 11.74 7.75
N LEU A 182 12.40 12.20 7.78
CA LEU A 182 13.57 11.31 7.72
C LEU A 182 13.81 10.55 9.03
N ASN A 183 13.34 11.11 10.15
CA ASN A 183 13.47 10.53 11.48
C ASN A 183 12.32 10.98 12.39
N GLN A 184 12.18 10.34 13.52
CA GLN A 184 11.21 10.71 14.53
C GLN A 184 11.93 10.98 15.85
N THR A 185 11.67 12.14 16.45
CA THR A 185 12.33 12.56 17.70
C THR A 185 11.34 12.50 18.85
N PHE A 186 11.73 11.82 19.92
CA PHE A 186 10.98 11.68 21.15
C PHE A 186 11.67 12.38 22.32
N GLY A 187 10.88 12.71 23.34
CA GLY A 187 11.36 13.30 24.58
C GLY A 187 11.37 14.83 24.58
N SER A 188 11.13 15.40 25.77
CA SER A 188 11.14 16.85 26.01
C SER A 188 12.49 17.35 26.45
N THR A 189 13.15 16.66 27.41
CA THR A 189 14.42 17.04 28.02
C THR A 189 15.60 16.31 27.38
N ILE A 190 15.51 14.99 27.26
CA ILE A 190 16.44 14.17 26.48
C ILE A 190 15.71 13.81 25.20
N LYS A 191 16.29 14.22 24.08
CA LYS A 191 15.75 13.92 22.76
C LYS A 191 16.42 12.67 22.23
N ILE A 192 15.61 11.66 21.88
CA ILE A 192 16.03 10.45 21.22
C ILE A 192 15.52 10.53 19.80
N ASN A 193 16.43 10.37 18.86
CA ASN A 193 16.14 10.40 17.45
C ASN A 193 16.12 8.97 16.93
N THR A 194 14.97 8.51 16.45
CA THR A 194 14.81 7.21 15.82
C THR A 194 14.83 7.34 14.31
N THR A 195 15.27 6.31 13.62
CA THR A 195 15.36 6.28 12.17
C THR A 195 14.33 5.34 11.56
N PHE A 196 14.10 5.47 10.25
CA PHE A 196 13.33 4.51 9.45
C PHE A 196 14.26 3.76 8.52
N VAL A 197 13.88 2.54 8.15
CA VAL A 197 14.69 1.69 7.26
C VAL A 197 15.09 2.43 5.98
N ASN A 198 14.12 3.01 5.27
CA ASN A 198 14.37 3.69 4.01
C ASN A 198 15.15 5.00 4.18
N SER A 199 14.84 5.79 5.23
CA SER A 199 15.51 7.06 5.46
C SER A 199 16.99 6.87 5.80
N TYR A 200 17.30 5.87 6.65
CA TYR A 200 18.68 5.54 6.96
C TYR A 200 19.47 5.11 5.71
N LEU A 201 18.90 4.21 4.92
CA LEU A 201 19.54 3.77 3.68
C LEU A 201 19.74 4.92 2.68
N TYR A 202 18.85 5.89 2.65
CA TYR A 202 18.97 7.07 1.80
C TYR A 202 20.05 8.04 2.31
N ASP A 203 20.02 8.39 3.59
CA ASP A 203 20.84 9.46 4.16
C ASP A 203 22.21 8.96 4.65
N GLN A 204 22.26 7.77 5.27
CA GLN A 204 23.43 7.26 5.99
C GLN A 204 23.91 5.88 5.54
N GLY A 205 23.34 5.32 4.49
CA GLY A 205 23.65 3.96 4.02
C GLY A 205 25.09 3.73 3.53
N GLY A 206 25.90 4.77 3.36
CA GLY A 206 27.27 4.68 2.86
C GLY A 206 27.36 3.97 1.52
N VAL A 207 28.08 2.83 1.45
CA VAL A 207 28.15 1.99 0.23
C VAL A 207 26.84 1.28 -0.10
N ASN A 208 25.92 1.23 0.84
CA ASN A 208 24.61 0.62 0.71
C ASN A 208 23.47 1.64 0.52
N THR A 209 23.82 2.91 0.24
CA THR A 209 22.87 4.00 0.01
C THR A 209 21.93 3.69 -1.15
N ILE A 210 20.64 3.98 -0.97
CA ILE A 210 19.63 3.96 -2.02
C ILE A 210 19.53 5.35 -2.68
N PRO A 211 19.12 5.44 -3.97
CA PRO A 211 19.18 6.70 -4.72
C PRO A 211 18.16 7.75 -4.26
N SER A 212 17.12 7.36 -3.53
CA SER A 212 16.10 8.29 -3.02
C SER A 212 15.36 7.73 -1.81
N TYR A 213 14.72 8.60 -1.04
CA TYR A 213 13.82 8.22 0.04
C TYR A 213 12.45 7.84 -0.52
N SER A 214 12.40 6.71 -1.19
CA SER A 214 11.23 6.21 -1.89
C SER A 214 11.15 4.69 -1.84
N TYR A 215 10.02 4.14 -2.26
CA TYR A 215 9.87 2.71 -2.54
C TYR A 215 8.79 2.44 -3.58
N GLY A 216 8.87 1.28 -4.23
CA GLY A 216 7.83 0.76 -5.09
C GLY A 216 7.54 -0.70 -4.76
N MET A 217 6.25 -1.04 -4.64
CA MET A 217 5.78 -2.32 -4.14
C MET A 217 4.61 -2.86 -4.95
N HIS A 218 4.69 -4.15 -5.30
CA HIS A 218 3.57 -5.01 -5.67
C HIS A 218 3.64 -6.24 -4.76
N ILE A 219 2.62 -6.46 -3.93
CA ILE A 219 2.65 -7.55 -2.95
C ILE A 219 2.54 -8.93 -3.60
N GLY A 220 2.10 -9.00 -4.86
CA GLY A 220 1.86 -10.27 -5.56
C GLY A 220 0.69 -11.07 -5.01
N SER A 221 0.61 -12.34 -5.38
CA SER A 221 -0.41 -13.27 -4.90
C SER A 221 0.19 -14.65 -4.64
N ALA A 222 0.17 -15.10 -3.40
CA ALA A 222 0.70 -16.41 -3.03
C ALA A 222 -0.14 -17.54 -3.65
N SER A 223 -1.46 -17.41 -3.70
CA SER A 223 -2.39 -18.40 -4.27
C SER A 223 -2.22 -18.60 -5.78
N LEU A 224 -1.88 -17.54 -6.51
CA LEU A 224 -1.67 -17.59 -7.96
C LEU A 224 -0.19 -17.63 -8.37
N GLY A 225 0.73 -17.75 -7.42
CA GLY A 225 2.15 -17.81 -7.71
C GLY A 225 2.74 -16.51 -8.29
N ILE A 226 2.08 -15.36 -8.08
CA ILE A 226 2.60 -14.05 -8.48
C ILE A 226 3.61 -13.61 -7.41
N PRO A 227 4.92 -13.53 -7.72
CA PRO A 227 5.90 -13.17 -6.72
C PRO A 227 5.77 -11.71 -6.29
N GLY A 228 5.96 -11.43 -5.00
CA GLY A 228 6.05 -10.07 -4.49
C GLY A 228 7.27 -9.33 -5.03
N SER A 229 7.18 -8.01 -5.12
CA SER A 229 8.26 -7.10 -5.50
C SER A 229 8.22 -5.88 -4.59
N LEU A 230 9.34 -5.58 -3.93
CA LEU A 230 9.54 -4.37 -3.13
C LEU A 230 10.96 -3.87 -3.35
N HIS A 231 11.10 -2.65 -3.84
CA HIS A 231 12.37 -1.98 -4.07
C HIS A 231 12.43 -0.67 -3.28
N LEU A 232 13.50 -0.50 -2.52
CA LEU A 232 13.79 0.74 -1.79
C LEU A 232 14.62 1.67 -2.68
N GLY A 233 14.28 2.96 -2.73
CA GLY A 233 14.93 3.96 -3.58
C GLY A 233 14.45 3.94 -5.04
N GLY A 234 13.37 3.26 -5.34
CA GLY A 234 12.80 3.14 -6.68
C GLY A 234 11.78 2.02 -6.78
N TYR A 235 11.64 1.44 -7.97
CA TYR A 235 10.63 0.40 -8.22
C TYR A 235 11.05 -0.54 -9.35
N ASP A 236 10.35 -1.66 -9.45
CA ASP A 236 10.41 -2.57 -10.60
C ASP A 236 9.34 -2.18 -11.63
N GLN A 237 9.77 -1.62 -12.76
CA GLN A 237 8.87 -1.16 -13.81
C GLN A 237 8.06 -2.30 -14.44
N SER A 238 8.52 -3.55 -14.36
CA SER A 238 7.77 -4.71 -14.83
C SER A 238 6.47 -4.93 -14.05
N ARG A 239 6.35 -4.31 -12.85
CA ARG A 239 5.18 -4.39 -11.97
C ARG A 239 4.14 -3.30 -12.19
N VAL A 240 4.37 -2.40 -13.13
CA VAL A 240 3.51 -1.25 -13.40
C VAL A 240 2.98 -1.36 -14.82
N ILE A 241 1.67 -1.44 -14.99
CA ILE A 241 1.03 -1.52 -16.31
C ILE A 241 0.19 -0.27 -16.55
N GLY A 242 0.34 0.32 -17.75
CA GLY A 242 -0.50 1.40 -18.24
C GLY A 242 -0.35 2.71 -17.47
N GLU A 243 -1.47 3.36 -17.19
CA GLU A 243 -1.51 4.67 -16.57
C GLU A 243 -1.29 4.60 -15.06
N VAL A 244 -0.69 5.66 -14.51
CA VAL A 244 -0.35 5.77 -13.09
C VAL A 244 -1.10 6.96 -12.49
N SER A 245 -1.77 6.73 -11.35
CA SER A 245 -2.30 7.80 -10.51
C SER A 245 -1.19 8.36 -9.64
N SER A 246 -1.19 9.69 -9.46
CA SER A 246 -0.25 10.41 -8.58
C SER A 246 -1.03 11.27 -7.60
N GLN A 247 -0.93 10.95 -6.32
CA GLN A 247 -1.68 11.57 -5.24
C GLN A 247 -0.76 12.16 -4.17
N SER A 248 -1.28 13.08 -3.35
CA SER A 248 -0.59 13.52 -2.15
C SER A 248 -0.92 12.58 -1.00
N PHE A 249 0.07 12.25 -0.17
CA PHE A 249 -0.17 11.51 1.07
C PHE A 249 -0.58 12.48 2.20
N ASN A 250 -1.20 11.94 3.24
CA ASN A 250 -1.58 12.69 4.43
C ASN A 250 -0.97 12.01 5.66
N SER A 251 0.01 12.66 6.28
CA SER A 251 0.69 12.15 7.51
C SER A 251 1.12 10.67 7.43
N GLY A 252 1.55 10.21 6.24
CA GLY A 252 1.94 8.82 6.01
C GLY A 252 0.82 7.88 5.55
N SER A 253 -0.44 8.33 5.47
CA SER A 253 -1.53 7.58 4.85
C SER A 253 -1.69 7.92 3.36
N PHE A 254 -2.31 7.04 2.59
CA PHE A 254 -2.42 7.11 1.13
C PHE A 254 -3.88 7.26 0.68
N PRO A 255 -4.49 8.46 0.84
CA PRO A 255 -5.85 8.71 0.44
C PRO A 255 -5.98 8.87 -1.09
N ILE A 256 -7.08 8.33 -1.64
CA ILE A 256 -7.45 8.51 -3.04
C ILE A 256 -8.97 8.57 -3.19
N GLN A 257 -9.45 9.35 -4.16
CA GLN A 257 -10.87 9.37 -4.51
C GLN A 257 -11.22 8.17 -5.36
N LEU A 258 -12.08 7.31 -4.86
CA LEU A 258 -12.74 6.21 -5.57
C LEU A 258 -14.08 6.73 -6.10
N PHE A 259 -14.26 6.74 -7.43
CA PHE A 259 -15.47 7.25 -8.08
C PHE A 259 -16.53 6.18 -8.26
N ASP A 260 -16.12 4.94 -8.57
CA ASP A 260 -17.04 3.83 -8.80
C ASP A 260 -16.37 2.48 -8.68
N ILE A 261 -17.19 1.46 -8.45
CA ILE A 261 -16.81 0.06 -8.59
C ILE A 261 -17.76 -0.54 -9.62
N SER A 262 -17.19 -1.25 -10.59
CA SER A 262 -17.95 -1.94 -11.63
C SER A 262 -17.50 -3.38 -11.80
N LEU A 263 -18.38 -4.21 -12.34
CA LEU A 263 -18.11 -5.57 -12.74
C LEU A 263 -17.90 -5.61 -14.23
N GLY A 264 -16.92 -6.36 -14.72
CA GLY A 264 -16.61 -6.46 -16.14
C GLY A 264 -16.05 -7.82 -16.53
N VAL A 265 -16.06 -8.07 -17.85
CA VAL A 265 -15.46 -9.24 -18.48
C VAL A 265 -14.49 -8.74 -19.55
N ALA A 266 -13.24 -9.20 -19.54
CA ALA A 266 -12.20 -8.72 -20.44
C ALA A 266 -12.32 -9.32 -21.85
N GLU A 267 -12.76 -10.59 -21.98
CA GLU A 267 -12.96 -11.27 -23.26
C GLU A 267 -13.96 -12.42 -23.15
N GLY A 268 -14.57 -12.81 -24.28
CA GLY A 268 -15.54 -13.90 -24.37
C GLY A 268 -16.91 -13.59 -23.75
N GLY A 269 -17.66 -14.64 -23.46
CA GLY A 269 -18.97 -14.56 -22.82
C GLY A 269 -18.89 -14.23 -21.35
N SER A 270 -20.02 -13.81 -20.76
CA SER A 270 -20.16 -13.40 -19.37
C SER A 270 -20.76 -14.52 -18.52
N ALA A 271 -20.36 -14.59 -17.25
CA ALA A 271 -21.02 -15.42 -16.23
C ALA A 271 -22.39 -14.86 -15.82
N TRP A 272 -22.69 -13.62 -16.21
CA TRP A 272 -23.95 -12.91 -15.96
C TRP A 272 -24.72 -12.69 -17.26
N SER A 273 -25.94 -12.14 -17.15
CA SER A 273 -26.74 -11.73 -18.33
C SER A 273 -26.24 -10.44 -19.00
N TYR A 274 -25.18 -9.84 -18.51
CA TYR A 274 -24.52 -8.62 -18.98
C TYR A 274 -22.99 -8.81 -18.95
N SER A 275 -22.26 -8.05 -19.75
CA SER A 275 -20.78 -8.06 -19.77
C SER A 275 -20.14 -6.94 -18.94
N ASN A 276 -20.94 -5.95 -18.52
CA ASN A 276 -20.51 -4.85 -17.66
C ASN A 276 -21.68 -4.37 -16.79
N LYS A 277 -21.38 -4.05 -15.51
CA LYS A 277 -22.32 -3.42 -14.58
C LYS A 277 -21.57 -2.40 -13.73
N SER A 278 -21.92 -1.13 -13.87
CA SER A 278 -21.35 0.02 -13.12
C SER A 278 -22.23 0.46 -11.96
N GLU A 279 -21.78 1.48 -11.24
CA GLU A 279 -22.49 2.13 -10.13
C GLU A 279 -22.68 1.21 -8.90
N LEU A 280 -21.87 0.16 -8.74
CA LEU A 280 -21.95 -0.75 -7.60
C LEU A 280 -21.49 -0.08 -6.30
N LEU A 281 -20.64 0.95 -6.38
CA LEU A 281 -20.23 1.73 -5.20
C LEU A 281 -21.43 2.45 -4.55
N ALA A 282 -22.29 3.05 -5.38
CA ALA A 282 -23.41 3.88 -4.94
C ALA A 282 -24.75 3.13 -4.88
N GLN A 283 -24.78 1.88 -5.33
CA GLN A 283 -26.01 1.07 -5.33
C GLN A 283 -26.53 0.90 -3.89
N GLY A 284 -27.79 1.26 -3.68
CA GLY A 284 -28.42 1.26 -2.34
C GLY A 284 -28.06 2.45 -1.45
N ASN A 285 -27.12 3.31 -1.87
CA ASN A 285 -26.74 4.53 -1.15
C ASN A 285 -26.36 5.67 -2.11
N SER A 286 -27.32 6.47 -2.51
CA SER A 286 -27.13 7.59 -3.45
C SER A 286 -26.16 8.68 -2.94
N SER A 287 -25.86 8.74 -1.63
CA SER A 287 -24.86 9.68 -1.10
C SER A 287 -23.45 9.39 -1.61
N LEU A 288 -23.19 8.18 -2.11
CA LEU A 288 -21.93 7.75 -2.69
C LEU A 288 -21.82 7.99 -4.21
N SER A 289 -22.82 8.62 -4.83
CA SER A 289 -22.84 8.83 -6.30
C SER A 289 -21.70 9.72 -6.82
N SER A 290 -21.12 10.57 -5.95
CA SER A 290 -19.92 11.37 -6.25
C SER A 290 -18.60 10.62 -5.92
N GLY A 291 -18.70 9.37 -5.48
CA GLY A 291 -17.57 8.60 -4.96
C GLY A 291 -17.26 8.91 -3.50
N LEU A 292 -16.21 8.28 -2.99
CA LEU A 292 -15.71 8.48 -1.63
C LEU A 292 -14.19 8.41 -1.58
N THR A 293 -13.59 9.02 -0.56
CA THR A 293 -12.17 8.87 -0.30
C THR A 293 -11.92 7.53 0.39
N VAL A 294 -11.00 6.73 -0.14
CA VAL A 294 -10.51 5.49 0.46
C VAL A 294 -9.03 5.63 0.80
N ILE A 295 -8.57 4.88 1.79
CA ILE A 295 -7.14 4.76 2.13
C ILE A 295 -6.61 3.47 1.50
N VAL A 296 -5.46 3.53 0.84
CA VAL A 296 -4.73 2.34 0.40
C VAL A 296 -3.74 1.94 1.48
N ASP A 297 -3.90 0.74 2.06
CA ASP A 297 -3.05 0.30 3.17
C ASP A 297 -2.78 -1.22 3.13
N PRO A 298 -1.54 -1.63 2.81
CA PRO A 298 -1.16 -3.04 2.73
C PRO A 298 -1.09 -3.76 4.08
N THR A 299 -1.16 -3.04 5.20
CA THR A 299 -1.20 -3.67 6.53
C THR A 299 -2.56 -4.29 6.85
N ASN A 300 -3.62 -3.87 6.14
CA ASN A 300 -4.98 -4.41 6.27
C ASN A 300 -5.23 -5.54 5.26
N PRO A 301 -5.98 -6.60 5.62
CA PRO A 301 -6.19 -7.75 4.74
C PRO A 301 -7.29 -7.52 3.69
N TYR A 302 -8.41 -6.86 4.04
CA TYR A 302 -9.65 -6.87 3.27
C TYR A 302 -9.86 -5.61 2.43
N ILE A 303 -10.94 -5.61 1.65
CA ILE A 303 -11.53 -4.44 0.99
C ILE A 303 -12.63 -3.94 1.93
N TYR A 304 -12.36 -2.88 2.70
CA TYR A 304 -13.31 -2.29 3.64
C TYR A 304 -14.11 -1.19 2.97
N LEU A 305 -15.41 -1.40 2.82
CA LEU A 305 -16.33 -0.48 2.15
C LEU A 305 -17.59 -0.26 3.00
N PRO A 306 -18.40 0.77 2.70
CA PRO A 306 -19.73 0.89 3.26
C PRO A 306 -20.56 -0.39 3.04
N GLN A 307 -21.41 -0.75 4.01
CA GLN A 307 -22.27 -1.95 3.93
C GLN A 307 -23.03 -2.04 2.61
N SER A 308 -23.64 -0.93 2.16
CA SER A 308 -24.39 -0.89 0.91
C SER A 308 -23.57 -1.28 -0.32
N SER A 309 -22.29 -0.89 -0.35
CA SER A 309 -21.40 -1.23 -1.47
C SER A 309 -20.99 -2.71 -1.45
N CYS A 310 -20.65 -3.27 -0.25
CA CYS A 310 -20.39 -4.71 -0.13
C CYS A 310 -21.62 -5.54 -0.48
N ASP A 311 -22.83 -5.13 -0.03
CA ASP A 311 -24.08 -5.81 -0.37
C ASP A 311 -24.39 -5.75 -1.87
N ALA A 312 -24.12 -4.61 -2.52
CA ALA A 312 -24.28 -4.45 -3.97
C ALA A 312 -23.37 -5.39 -4.77
N LEU A 313 -22.12 -5.53 -4.33
CA LEU A 313 -21.17 -6.49 -4.93
C LEU A 313 -21.60 -7.93 -4.68
N ALA A 314 -21.98 -8.25 -3.45
CA ALA A 314 -22.42 -9.59 -3.06
C ALA A 314 -23.69 -10.04 -3.80
N ALA A 315 -24.60 -9.11 -4.12
CA ALA A 315 -25.82 -9.42 -4.87
C ALA A 315 -25.55 -9.94 -6.30
N GLU A 316 -24.35 -9.72 -6.84
CA GLU A 316 -23.94 -10.19 -8.15
C GLU A 316 -23.16 -11.52 -8.12
N LEU A 317 -22.91 -12.05 -6.93
CA LEU A 317 -22.03 -13.20 -6.70
C LEU A 317 -22.77 -14.32 -5.95
N PRO A 318 -22.43 -15.59 -6.16
CA PRO A 318 -22.93 -16.70 -5.35
C PRO A 318 -22.21 -16.72 -3.99
N VAL A 319 -22.48 -15.72 -3.16
CA VAL A 319 -21.89 -15.58 -1.83
C VAL A 319 -22.97 -15.36 -0.77
N THR A 320 -22.68 -15.74 0.47
CA THR A 320 -23.57 -15.53 1.62
C THR A 320 -22.82 -14.78 2.72
N TYR A 321 -23.42 -13.69 3.21
CA TYR A 321 -22.87 -12.91 4.32
C TYR A 321 -22.85 -13.74 5.61
N GLN A 322 -21.69 -13.75 6.27
CA GLN A 322 -21.45 -14.42 7.55
C GLN A 322 -21.21 -13.36 8.63
N PRO A 323 -22.22 -13.05 9.44
CA PRO A 323 -22.14 -11.95 10.40
C PRO A 323 -21.05 -12.16 11.47
N ASP A 324 -20.73 -13.40 11.81
CA ASP A 324 -19.71 -13.75 12.79
C ASP A 324 -18.30 -13.31 12.36
N TYR A 325 -18.06 -13.28 11.06
CA TYR A 325 -16.77 -12.87 10.48
C TYR A 325 -16.84 -11.49 9.82
N GLY A 326 -18.04 -10.97 9.52
CA GLY A 326 -18.22 -9.75 8.73
C GLY A 326 -17.83 -9.92 7.26
N LEU A 327 -17.80 -11.15 6.75
CA LEU A 327 -17.33 -11.51 5.41
C LEU A 327 -18.42 -12.27 4.63
N TYR A 328 -18.21 -12.43 3.32
CA TYR A 328 -19.12 -13.14 2.43
C TYR A 328 -18.49 -14.47 2.00
N PHE A 329 -19.10 -15.61 2.36
CA PHE A 329 -18.59 -16.94 2.00
C PHE A 329 -19.11 -17.36 0.64
N TRP A 330 -18.22 -17.88 -0.21
CA TRP A 330 -18.59 -18.41 -1.51
C TRP A 330 -19.43 -19.69 -1.37
N ASP A 331 -20.52 -19.78 -2.13
CA ASP A 331 -21.17 -21.05 -2.42
C ASP A 331 -20.40 -21.78 -3.52
N THR A 332 -19.46 -22.61 -3.12
CA THR A 332 -18.62 -23.37 -4.06
C THR A 332 -19.38 -24.45 -4.81
N SER A 333 -20.63 -24.75 -4.42
CA SER A 333 -21.53 -25.69 -5.11
C SER A 333 -22.33 -25.03 -6.23
N ASP A 334 -22.43 -23.70 -6.24
CA ASP A 334 -23.11 -22.96 -7.31
C ASP A 334 -22.32 -23.05 -8.63
N PRO A 335 -22.95 -23.45 -9.75
CA PRO A 335 -22.29 -23.51 -11.05
C PRO A 335 -21.71 -22.16 -11.54
N GLN A 336 -22.21 -21.03 -11.04
CA GLN A 336 -21.72 -19.70 -11.38
C GLN A 336 -20.36 -19.42 -10.72
N TYR A 337 -20.09 -19.99 -9.53
CA TYR A 337 -18.81 -19.81 -8.81
C TYR A 337 -17.60 -20.09 -9.71
N ASN A 338 -17.53 -21.30 -10.28
CA ASN A 338 -16.41 -21.67 -11.15
C ASN A 338 -16.36 -20.80 -12.41
N LYS A 339 -17.51 -20.44 -13.00
CA LYS A 339 -17.55 -19.58 -14.20
C LYS A 339 -16.96 -18.20 -13.91
N ILE A 340 -17.27 -17.62 -12.74
CA ILE A 340 -16.73 -16.31 -12.34
C ILE A 340 -15.22 -16.38 -12.12
N LEU A 341 -14.74 -17.39 -11.39
CA LEU A 341 -13.33 -17.48 -11.00
C LEU A 341 -12.38 -17.82 -12.16
N THR A 342 -12.84 -18.65 -13.09
CA THR A 342 -11.98 -19.11 -14.19
C THR A 342 -12.09 -18.28 -15.47
N SER A 343 -13.15 -17.48 -15.61
CA SER A 343 -13.33 -16.59 -16.77
C SER A 343 -12.58 -15.26 -16.58
N PRO A 344 -12.43 -14.47 -17.66
CA PRO A 344 -11.82 -13.13 -17.62
C PRO A 344 -12.67 -12.09 -16.88
N SER A 345 -13.29 -12.48 -15.77
CA SER A 345 -14.18 -11.63 -14.97
C SER A 345 -13.41 -10.88 -13.90
N TYR A 346 -13.73 -9.60 -13.69
CA TYR A 346 -13.04 -8.74 -12.75
C TYR A 346 -13.96 -7.70 -12.10
N LEU A 347 -13.56 -7.20 -10.94
CA LEU A 347 -14.02 -5.92 -10.39
C LEU A 347 -13.10 -4.80 -10.86
N ALA A 348 -13.67 -3.71 -11.34
CA ALA A 348 -12.94 -2.52 -11.74
C ALA A 348 -13.18 -1.41 -10.72
N PHE A 349 -12.12 -0.85 -10.19
CA PHE A 349 -12.12 0.28 -9.25
C PHE A 349 -11.63 1.51 -10.01
N ARG A 350 -12.50 2.53 -10.16
CA ARG A 350 -12.21 3.76 -10.89
C ARG A 350 -11.83 4.87 -9.93
N PHE A 351 -10.58 5.34 -10.05
CA PHE A 351 -9.98 6.34 -9.16
C PHE A 351 -9.63 7.63 -9.88
N SER A 352 -9.46 8.72 -9.12
CA SER A 352 -8.86 9.94 -9.64
C SER A 352 -7.40 9.68 -10.08
N LYS A 353 -7.02 10.18 -11.25
CA LYS A 353 -5.65 10.09 -11.76
C LYS A 353 -4.71 11.05 -11.04
N ASN A 354 -5.22 12.22 -10.70
CA ASN A 354 -4.55 13.20 -9.83
C ASN A 354 -5.57 14.21 -9.29
N SER A 355 -5.14 15.09 -8.39
CA SER A 355 -5.99 16.12 -7.80
C SER A 355 -6.25 17.34 -8.71
N LEU A 356 -5.68 17.41 -9.92
CA LEU A 356 -5.65 18.61 -10.75
C LEU A 356 -6.62 18.58 -11.93
N ASN A 357 -7.11 17.41 -12.35
CA ASN A 357 -7.99 17.26 -13.51
C ASN A 357 -9.05 16.18 -13.27
N ASN A 358 -10.03 16.12 -14.18
CA ASN A 358 -11.10 15.13 -14.15
C ASN A 358 -10.70 13.78 -14.80
N ALA A 359 -9.41 13.55 -15.03
CA ALA A 359 -8.93 12.28 -15.54
C ALA A 359 -8.99 11.21 -14.43
N ASP A 360 -9.28 9.99 -14.83
CA ASP A 360 -9.34 8.84 -13.95
C ASP A 360 -8.43 7.71 -14.44
N ILE A 361 -8.18 6.75 -13.56
CA ILE A 361 -7.59 5.45 -13.86
C ILE A 361 -8.50 4.35 -13.36
N THR A 362 -8.37 3.17 -13.93
CA THR A 362 -9.11 1.98 -13.50
C THR A 362 -8.14 0.87 -13.15
N ILE A 363 -8.28 0.32 -11.93
CA ILE A 363 -7.60 -0.89 -11.50
C ILE A 363 -8.57 -2.06 -11.60
N LYS A 364 -8.22 -3.06 -12.40
CA LYS A 364 -9.00 -4.28 -12.59
C LYS A 364 -8.48 -5.36 -11.65
N VAL A 365 -9.36 -5.90 -10.81
CA VAL A 365 -9.06 -6.99 -9.87
C VAL A 365 -9.81 -8.25 -10.31
N PRO A 366 -9.14 -9.23 -10.93
CA PRO A 366 -9.78 -10.49 -11.30
C PRO A 366 -10.36 -11.23 -10.10
N PHE A 367 -11.52 -11.87 -10.28
CA PHE A 367 -12.15 -12.64 -9.21
C PHE A 367 -11.29 -13.79 -8.70
N ALA A 368 -10.38 -14.32 -9.51
CA ALA A 368 -9.38 -15.30 -9.07
C ALA A 368 -8.52 -14.80 -7.89
N LEU A 369 -8.25 -13.47 -7.79
CA LEU A 369 -7.54 -12.84 -6.66
C LEU A 369 -8.46 -12.58 -5.46
N LEU A 370 -9.77 -12.59 -5.65
CA LEU A 370 -10.80 -12.32 -4.64
C LEU A 370 -11.44 -13.61 -4.08
N ASN A 371 -10.90 -14.75 -4.47
CA ASN A 371 -11.24 -16.06 -3.91
C ASN A 371 -10.18 -16.45 -2.88
N LEU A 372 -10.30 -15.89 -1.68
CA LEU A 372 -9.39 -16.13 -0.58
C LEU A 372 -9.90 -17.24 0.33
N THR A 373 -9.05 -17.78 1.19
CA THR A 373 -9.40 -18.89 2.08
C THR A 373 -9.20 -18.47 3.53
N LEU A 374 -10.25 -18.64 4.35
CA LEU A 374 -10.08 -18.65 5.79
C LEU A 374 -9.57 -20.01 6.22
N GLU A 375 -8.63 -20.00 7.18
CA GLU A 375 -8.03 -21.19 7.76
C GLU A 375 -8.01 -21.11 9.30
N ALA A 376 -7.52 -22.14 9.96
CA ALA A 376 -7.32 -22.12 11.40
C ALA A 376 -6.33 -21.00 11.79
N PRO A 377 -6.59 -20.27 12.89
CA PRO A 377 -7.60 -20.51 13.91
C PRO A 377 -8.98 -19.88 13.64
N LEU A 378 -9.18 -19.17 12.53
CA LEU A 378 -10.44 -18.47 12.25
C LEU A 378 -11.61 -19.45 12.03
N VAL A 379 -11.35 -20.53 11.29
CA VAL A 379 -12.33 -21.58 10.97
C VAL A 379 -11.72 -22.96 11.19
N GLU A 380 -12.56 -23.96 11.50
CA GLU A 380 -12.11 -25.34 11.66
C GLU A 380 -11.80 -26.01 10.31
N THR A 381 -12.55 -25.67 9.28
CA THR A 381 -12.39 -26.21 7.93
C THR A 381 -12.08 -25.06 6.97
N PRO A 382 -11.05 -25.17 6.13
CA PRO A 382 -10.72 -24.14 5.15
C PRO A 382 -11.95 -23.74 4.32
N THR A 383 -12.25 -22.44 4.30
CA THR A 383 -13.50 -21.91 3.73
C THR A 383 -13.20 -20.75 2.81
N GLN A 384 -13.65 -20.82 1.55
CA GLN A 384 -13.49 -19.78 0.56
C GLN A 384 -14.39 -18.58 0.86
N TYR A 385 -13.85 -17.37 0.73
CA TYR A 385 -14.58 -16.14 0.99
C TYR A 385 -14.25 -15.04 0.00
N PHE A 386 -15.19 -14.13 -0.20
CA PHE A 386 -15.03 -12.88 -0.94
C PHE A 386 -14.65 -11.77 0.05
N PRO A 387 -13.53 -11.06 -0.15
CA PRO A 387 -12.90 -10.22 0.87
C PRO A 387 -13.47 -8.80 0.97
N CYS A 388 -14.78 -8.59 0.77
CA CYS A 388 -15.44 -7.32 1.09
C CYS A 388 -15.89 -7.36 2.55
N MET A 389 -15.39 -6.42 3.36
CA MET A 389 -15.76 -6.29 4.77
C MET A 389 -16.48 -4.97 5.00
N PRO A 390 -17.76 -5.00 5.37
CA PRO A 390 -18.51 -3.80 5.70
C PRO A 390 -17.90 -3.00 6.85
N THR A 391 -17.81 -1.67 6.67
CA THR A 391 -17.34 -0.75 7.72
C THR A 391 -18.17 0.53 7.75
N ASN A 392 -18.35 1.07 8.96
CA ASN A 392 -18.89 2.41 9.19
C ASN A 392 -17.77 3.44 9.48
N SER A 393 -16.51 2.99 9.44
CA SER A 393 -15.31 3.81 9.63
C SER A 393 -14.73 4.21 8.27
N THR A 394 -13.50 4.69 8.25
CA THR A 394 -12.79 5.05 7.02
C THR A 394 -12.65 3.84 6.10
N PRO A 395 -13.10 3.90 4.84
CA PRO A 395 -12.92 2.82 3.88
C PRO A 395 -11.44 2.59 3.56
N VAL A 396 -11.04 1.32 3.47
CA VAL A 396 -9.65 0.92 3.23
C VAL A 396 -9.58 -0.15 2.13
N LEU A 397 -8.61 -0.01 1.24
CA LEU A 397 -8.25 -1.03 0.24
C LEU A 397 -6.96 -1.72 0.70
N GLY A 398 -7.13 -2.89 1.26
CA GLY A 398 -6.05 -3.69 1.83
C GLY A 398 -5.41 -4.67 0.84
N ARG A 399 -4.73 -5.70 1.40
CA ARG A 399 -3.99 -6.70 0.62
C ARG A 399 -4.82 -7.39 -0.45
N ALA A 400 -6.10 -7.66 -0.20
CA ALA A 400 -6.99 -8.28 -1.19
C ALA A 400 -7.07 -7.48 -2.50
N PHE A 401 -7.14 -6.15 -2.42
CA PHE A 401 -7.06 -5.26 -3.58
C PHE A 401 -5.64 -5.16 -4.14
N LEU A 402 -4.64 -5.07 -3.26
CA LEU A 402 -3.25 -4.80 -3.63
C LEU A 402 -2.55 -5.96 -4.34
N GLN A 403 -3.13 -7.16 -4.37
CA GLN A 403 -2.66 -8.23 -5.26
C GLN A 403 -2.73 -7.83 -6.74
N ALA A 404 -3.64 -6.92 -7.11
CA ALA A 404 -3.82 -6.42 -8.48
C ALA A 404 -3.25 -5.01 -8.69
N ALA A 405 -2.66 -4.39 -7.67
CA ALA A 405 -2.24 -3.00 -7.73
C ALA A 405 -0.79 -2.81 -7.27
N PHE A 406 -0.08 -1.94 -7.98
CA PHE A 406 1.23 -1.43 -7.61
C PHE A 406 1.07 -0.15 -6.79
N VAL A 407 1.86 -0.03 -5.72
CA VAL A 407 1.98 1.19 -4.91
C VAL A 407 3.43 1.69 -4.97
N GLY A 408 3.61 2.95 -5.29
CA GLY A 408 4.89 3.66 -5.18
C GLY A 408 4.77 4.83 -4.22
N VAL A 409 5.82 5.12 -3.47
CA VAL A 409 5.86 6.28 -2.57
C VAL A 409 7.20 6.99 -2.71
N ASN A 410 7.16 8.29 -2.91
CA ASN A 410 8.32 9.16 -2.81
C ASN A 410 8.06 10.13 -1.65
N TRP A 411 8.75 9.92 -0.54
CA TRP A 411 8.62 10.72 0.67
C TRP A 411 9.21 12.13 0.53
N LEU A 412 10.12 12.33 -0.44
CA LEU A 412 10.72 13.62 -0.75
C LEU A 412 9.87 14.42 -1.78
N HIS A 413 10.19 15.68 -2.00
CA HIS A 413 9.70 16.52 -3.10
C HIS A 413 8.18 16.70 -3.16
N ALA A 414 7.61 17.33 -2.14
CA ALA A 414 6.18 17.60 -2.03
C ALA A 414 5.31 16.33 -1.93
N GLY A 415 5.93 15.24 -1.49
CA GLY A 415 5.28 14.02 -1.04
C GLY A 415 4.24 13.49 -2.02
N LYS A 416 4.59 12.47 -2.79
CA LYS A 416 3.66 11.82 -3.71
C LYS A 416 3.67 10.33 -3.50
N TRP A 417 2.47 9.76 -3.60
CA TRP A 417 2.31 8.34 -3.75
C TRP A 417 1.60 8.01 -5.07
N TYR A 418 1.78 6.80 -5.54
CA TYR A 418 1.41 6.36 -6.86
C TYR A 418 0.63 5.06 -6.78
N LEU A 419 -0.41 4.94 -7.61
CA LEU A 419 -1.21 3.74 -7.77
C LEU A 419 -1.28 3.39 -9.25
N ALA A 420 -1.06 2.11 -9.59
CA ALA A 420 -1.15 1.62 -10.95
C ALA A 420 -1.65 0.17 -10.99
N GLN A 421 -2.07 -0.28 -12.17
CA GLN A 421 -2.40 -1.68 -12.40
C GLN A 421 -1.14 -2.54 -12.27
N ALA A 422 -1.23 -3.64 -11.54
CA ALA A 422 -0.19 -4.67 -11.49
C ALA A 422 -0.47 -5.80 -12.49
N PRO A 423 0.59 -6.54 -12.91
CA PRO A 423 0.45 -7.65 -13.84
C PRO A 423 -0.13 -8.91 -13.20
N GLY A 424 -0.68 -9.79 -14.03
CA GLY A 424 -1.10 -11.15 -13.69
C GLY A 424 0.04 -12.17 -13.72
N PRO A 425 -0.29 -13.47 -13.47
CA PRO A 425 0.71 -14.53 -13.30
C PRO A 425 1.49 -14.90 -14.58
N ASP A 426 0.96 -14.60 -15.77
CA ASP A 426 1.66 -14.88 -17.03
C ASP A 426 2.64 -13.78 -17.46
N ALA A 427 2.81 -12.75 -16.63
CA ALA A 427 3.77 -11.69 -16.89
C ALA A 427 5.21 -12.20 -16.81
N SER A 428 6.09 -11.57 -17.57
CA SER A 428 7.52 -11.74 -17.37
C SER A 428 7.95 -10.95 -16.13
N PHE A 429 8.38 -11.65 -15.08
CA PHE A 429 8.89 -11.04 -13.85
C PHE A 429 10.41 -10.79 -13.90
N ILE A 430 10.94 -10.51 -15.09
CA ILE A 430 12.32 -10.03 -15.22
C ILE A 430 12.38 -8.63 -14.62
N VAL A 431 13.15 -8.49 -13.54
CA VAL A 431 13.29 -7.23 -12.80
C VAL A 431 13.85 -6.15 -13.70
N ASN A 432 13.13 -5.05 -13.80
CA ASN A 432 13.53 -3.84 -14.52
C ASN A 432 13.46 -2.64 -13.56
N THR A 433 14.56 -2.39 -12.84
CA THR A 433 14.60 -1.35 -11.81
C THR A 433 14.64 0.06 -12.42
N ALA A 434 13.80 0.94 -11.87
CA ALA A 434 13.82 2.37 -12.15
C ALA A 434 13.90 3.16 -10.84
N THR A 435 14.58 4.30 -10.85
CA THR A 435 14.68 5.19 -9.69
C THR A 435 13.47 6.12 -9.59
N MET A 436 13.09 6.49 -8.37
CA MET A 436 12.19 7.61 -8.08
C MET A 436 12.99 8.68 -7.33
N ASP A 437 13.78 9.45 -8.04
CA ASP A 437 14.67 10.48 -7.47
C ASP A 437 14.20 11.91 -7.81
N GLU A 438 15.02 12.91 -7.48
CA GLU A 438 14.72 14.31 -7.79
C GLU A 438 14.58 14.60 -9.28
N LYS A 439 15.29 13.87 -10.13
CA LYS A 439 15.25 14.04 -11.60
C LYS A 439 14.08 13.30 -12.23
N ASN A 440 13.73 12.15 -11.64
CA ASN A 440 12.65 11.29 -12.08
C ASN A 440 11.71 10.99 -10.89
N PRO A 441 10.92 11.98 -10.42
CA PRO A 441 10.11 11.82 -9.23
C PRO A 441 8.85 10.98 -9.44
N SER A 442 8.55 10.61 -10.69
CA SER A 442 7.32 9.91 -11.08
C SER A 442 7.56 8.44 -11.42
N VAL A 443 6.49 7.65 -11.29
CA VAL A 443 6.42 6.27 -11.73
C VAL A 443 5.89 6.21 -13.17
N SER A 444 6.51 5.38 -14.01
CA SER A 444 6.08 5.15 -15.40
C SER A 444 5.71 3.68 -15.59
N GLY A 445 4.56 3.43 -16.21
CA GLY A 445 4.11 2.10 -16.55
C GLY A 445 4.87 1.48 -17.70
N SER A 446 4.86 0.16 -17.77
CA SER A 446 5.29 -0.62 -18.94
C SER A 446 4.24 -0.54 -20.05
N ALA A 447 4.64 -0.81 -21.29
CA ALA A 447 3.74 -0.89 -22.44
C ALA A 447 2.98 -2.22 -22.55
N SER A 448 3.13 -3.12 -21.57
CA SER A 448 2.46 -4.43 -21.56
C SER A 448 0.95 -4.26 -21.41
N SER A 449 0.19 -5.11 -22.13
CA SER A 449 -1.26 -5.21 -21.90
C SER A 449 -1.53 -5.99 -20.62
N TRP A 450 -2.46 -5.49 -19.81
CA TRP A 450 -2.90 -6.21 -18.61
C TRP A 450 -3.54 -7.55 -18.97
N GLU A 451 -4.37 -7.60 -20.01
CA GLU A 451 -5.05 -8.79 -20.49
C GLU A 451 -4.05 -9.89 -20.88
N ASP A 452 -2.93 -9.51 -21.54
CA ASP A 452 -1.89 -10.46 -21.92
C ASP A 452 -1.25 -11.16 -20.72
N THR A 453 -1.19 -10.50 -19.56
CA THR A 453 -0.61 -11.06 -18.34
C THR A 453 -1.51 -12.07 -17.63
N TRP A 454 -2.73 -12.27 -18.13
CA TRP A 454 -3.73 -13.18 -17.56
C TRP A 454 -4.15 -14.31 -18.49
N LYS A 455 -3.69 -14.33 -19.74
CA LYS A 455 -4.16 -15.25 -20.80
C LYS A 455 -4.07 -16.74 -20.45
N GLY A 456 -3.02 -17.15 -19.74
CA GLY A 456 -2.83 -18.56 -19.35
C GLY A 456 -3.72 -18.99 -18.19
N GLN A 457 -4.30 -18.03 -17.45
CA GLN A 457 -5.15 -18.30 -16.28
C GLN A 457 -6.64 -18.33 -16.62
N TRP A 458 -7.05 -17.66 -17.69
CA TRP A 458 -8.45 -17.50 -18.02
C TRP A 458 -8.95 -18.54 -19.03
N VAL A 459 -10.18 -18.97 -18.81
CA VAL A 459 -10.97 -19.77 -19.76
C VAL A 459 -12.16 -18.93 -20.20
N PRO A 460 -12.07 -18.21 -21.35
CA PRO A 460 -13.16 -17.40 -21.84
C PRO A 460 -14.42 -18.24 -22.04
N LEU A 461 -15.55 -17.74 -21.57
CA LEU A 461 -16.83 -18.39 -21.76
C LEU A 461 -17.30 -18.20 -23.22
N PRO A 462 -18.09 -19.14 -23.77
CA PRO A 462 -18.69 -18.95 -25.09
C PRO A 462 -19.56 -17.70 -25.16
N GLU A 463 -19.45 -16.92 -26.24
CA GLU A 463 -20.36 -15.81 -26.46
C GLU A 463 -21.78 -16.36 -26.68
N THR A 464 -22.71 -15.88 -25.85
CA THR A 464 -24.14 -16.16 -26.11
C THR A 464 -24.57 -15.33 -27.32
N SER A 465 -24.80 -15.97 -28.47
CA SER A 465 -25.43 -15.33 -29.59
C SER A 465 -26.84 -14.90 -29.17
N THR A 466 -26.98 -13.65 -28.75
CA THR A 466 -28.29 -13.04 -28.61
C THR A 466 -28.84 -12.87 -30.02
N GLU A 467 -29.69 -13.80 -30.49
CA GLU A 467 -30.54 -13.55 -31.61
C GLU A 467 -31.29 -12.24 -31.35
N LYS A 468 -31.00 -11.23 -32.14
CA LYS A 468 -31.84 -10.04 -32.24
C LYS A 468 -33.23 -10.51 -32.66
N THR A 469 -34.11 -10.69 -31.70
CA THR A 469 -35.55 -10.80 -31.95
C THR A 469 -36.01 -9.45 -32.46
N SER A 470 -35.91 -9.24 -33.78
CA SER A 470 -36.57 -8.16 -34.48
C SER A 470 -38.06 -8.36 -34.28
N GLY A 471 -38.70 -7.46 -33.54
CA GLY A 471 -40.16 -7.37 -33.53
C GLY A 471 -40.68 -7.24 -34.94
N THR A 472 -41.57 -8.14 -35.25
CA THR A 472 -42.29 -8.23 -36.51
C THR A 472 -43.28 -7.08 -36.58
N ASP A 473 -43.01 -6.06 -37.39
CA ASP A 473 -44.05 -5.27 -38.04
C ASP A 473 -43.99 -5.54 -39.53
N ALA A 474 -45.10 -6.11 -40.02
CA ALA A 474 -45.29 -6.45 -41.39
C ALA A 474 -45.60 -5.20 -42.24
N SER A 475 -44.79 -4.91 -43.24
CA SER A 475 -45.25 -4.35 -44.50
C SER A 475 -44.25 -4.65 -45.62
N ASN A 476 -44.81 -5.24 -46.64
CA ASN A 476 -44.19 -5.51 -47.95
C ASN A 476 -43.46 -4.28 -48.50
N ASP A 477 -42.22 -4.43 -48.96
CA ASP A 477 -41.89 -4.18 -50.36
C ASP A 477 -40.48 -4.66 -50.70
N ASN A 478 -40.39 -5.25 -51.92
CA ASN A 478 -39.20 -5.71 -52.62
C ASN A 478 -38.16 -4.61 -52.82
N SER A 479 -36.92 -4.84 -52.41
CA SER A 479 -35.73 -4.65 -53.27
C SER A 479 -34.43 -5.00 -52.55
N THR A 480 -33.72 -5.94 -53.11
CA THR A 480 -32.32 -6.30 -52.88
C THR A 480 -31.38 -5.10 -52.98
N SER A 481 -30.61 -4.82 -51.93
CA SER A 481 -29.30 -4.21 -52.12
C SER A 481 -28.38 -4.58 -50.96
N ASP A 482 -27.49 -5.49 -51.28
CA ASP A 482 -26.30 -5.89 -50.55
C ASP A 482 -25.32 -4.69 -50.51
N THR A 483 -25.15 -4.03 -49.34
CA THR A 483 -24.19 -2.94 -49.15
C THR A 483 -23.00 -3.39 -48.33
N GLY A 484 -22.35 -4.44 -48.78
CA GLY A 484 -20.96 -4.71 -48.41
C GLY A 484 -20.03 -3.76 -49.17
N LEU A 485 -19.20 -2.99 -48.47
CA LEU A 485 -18.15 -2.20 -49.09
C LEU A 485 -17.32 -3.06 -50.05
N SER A 486 -17.26 -2.65 -51.33
CA SER A 486 -16.54 -3.37 -52.39
C SER A 486 -15.04 -3.48 -52.03
N THR A 487 -14.42 -4.57 -52.50
CA THR A 487 -12.98 -4.83 -52.29
C THR A 487 -12.10 -3.65 -52.74
N GLY A 488 -12.54 -2.89 -53.76
CA GLY A 488 -11.88 -1.68 -54.21
C GLY A 488 -11.90 -0.52 -53.20
N ALA A 489 -12.98 -0.38 -52.41
CA ALA A 489 -13.05 0.64 -51.38
C ALA A 489 -12.12 0.32 -50.17
N LYS A 490 -11.97 -0.96 -49.81
CA LYS A 490 -11.02 -1.42 -48.77
C LYS A 490 -9.56 -1.19 -49.19
N ILE A 491 -9.21 -1.42 -50.46
CA ILE A 491 -7.87 -1.16 -51.01
C ILE A 491 -7.60 0.35 -51.07
N GLY A 492 -8.59 1.15 -51.43
CA GLY A 492 -8.47 2.62 -51.49
C GLY A 492 -8.16 3.25 -50.12
N ILE A 493 -8.75 2.75 -49.04
CA ILE A 493 -8.49 3.25 -47.66
C ILE A 493 -7.07 2.89 -47.22
N ILE A 494 -6.57 1.71 -47.52
CA ILE A 494 -5.21 1.27 -47.13
C ILE A 494 -4.14 2.06 -47.90
N VAL A 495 -4.32 2.30 -49.19
CA VAL A 495 -3.35 3.05 -50.01
C VAL A 495 -3.40 4.55 -49.68
N GLY A 496 -4.58 5.11 -49.43
CA GLY A 496 -4.75 6.52 -49.04
C GLY A 496 -4.08 6.87 -47.73
N SER A 497 -4.15 5.99 -46.74
CA SER A 497 -3.51 6.21 -45.42
C SER A 497 -1.98 6.12 -45.50
N ALA A 498 -1.42 5.27 -46.33
CA ALA A 498 0.03 5.16 -46.51
C ALA A 498 0.64 6.39 -47.18
N VAL A 499 -0.02 6.94 -48.21
CA VAL A 499 0.48 8.15 -48.91
C VAL A 499 0.28 9.41 -48.06
N GLY A 500 -0.82 9.53 -47.34
CA GLY A 500 -1.09 10.64 -46.43
C GLY A 500 -0.07 10.70 -45.26
N GLY A 501 0.25 9.53 -44.69
CA GLY A 501 1.26 9.43 -43.63
C GLY A 501 2.67 9.85 -44.08
N ALA A 502 3.09 9.46 -45.28
CA ALA A 502 4.40 9.82 -45.82
C ALA A 502 4.52 11.33 -46.10
N LEU A 503 3.46 11.99 -46.56
CA LEU A 503 3.44 13.44 -46.78
C LEU A 503 3.54 14.24 -45.48
N VAL A 504 2.83 13.81 -44.42
CA VAL A 504 2.92 14.46 -43.08
C VAL A 504 4.31 14.30 -42.47
N LEU A 505 4.92 13.12 -42.60
CA LEU A 505 6.29 12.89 -42.14
C LEU A 505 7.31 13.78 -42.88
N ALA A 506 7.17 13.92 -44.22
CA ALA A 506 8.05 14.80 -45.01
C ALA A 506 7.92 16.28 -44.59
N ILE A 507 6.73 16.76 -44.24
CA ILE A 507 6.50 18.12 -43.75
C ILE A 507 7.14 18.32 -42.40
N ILE A 508 6.98 17.36 -41.46
CA ILE A 508 7.60 17.42 -40.12
C ILE A 508 9.13 17.43 -40.22
N ILE A 509 9.72 16.57 -41.04
CA ILE A 509 11.18 16.52 -41.26
C ILE A 509 11.68 17.84 -41.84
N THR A 510 10.97 18.42 -42.82
CA THR A 510 11.35 19.70 -43.42
C THR A 510 11.27 20.86 -42.43
N PHE A 511 10.26 20.83 -41.54
CA PHE A 511 10.10 21.81 -40.47
C PHE A 511 11.22 21.69 -39.42
N CYS A 512 11.56 20.47 -39.00
CA CYS A 512 12.67 20.22 -38.07
C CYS A 512 14.02 20.65 -38.63
N ILE A 513 14.30 20.42 -39.94
CA ILE A 513 15.55 20.86 -40.59
C ILE A 513 15.61 22.38 -40.66
N ARG A 514 14.50 23.05 -40.98
CA ARG A 514 14.43 24.53 -40.99
C ARG A 514 14.59 25.13 -39.59
N HIS A 515 14.03 24.48 -38.56
CA HIS A 515 14.17 24.95 -37.17
C HIS A 515 15.60 24.79 -36.67
N ARG A 516 16.28 23.69 -36.96
CA ARG A 516 17.70 23.48 -36.64
C ARG A 516 18.63 24.49 -37.36
N ARG A 517 18.33 24.84 -38.61
CA ARG A 517 19.13 25.87 -39.36
C ARG A 517 18.95 27.27 -38.81
N LYS A 518 17.84 27.60 -38.15
CA LYS A 518 17.65 28.90 -37.48
C LYS A 518 18.41 29.00 -36.14
N GLN A 519 18.59 27.88 -35.43
CA GLN A 519 19.36 27.86 -34.19
C GLN A 519 20.88 27.95 -34.40
N THR A 520 21.39 27.48 -35.53
CA THR A 520 22.84 27.55 -35.84
C THR A 520 23.28 28.94 -36.32
N SER A 521 22.38 29.84 -36.74
CA SER A 521 22.69 31.20 -37.16
C SER A 521 22.62 32.24 -36.02
N SER A 522 22.13 31.85 -34.85
CA SER A 522 22.02 32.74 -33.69
C SER A 522 23.24 32.66 -32.74
N GLN A 523 24.08 31.64 -32.88
CA GLN A 523 25.23 31.42 -31.99
C GLN A 523 26.55 32.03 -32.49
N SER A 524 26.59 32.59 -33.69
CA SER A 524 27.82 33.21 -34.25
C SER A 524 27.93 34.72 -34.07
N HIS A 525 27.00 35.35 -33.34
CA HIS A 525 27.03 36.82 -33.12
C HIS A 525 27.29 37.25 -31.67
N GLU A 526 27.43 36.31 -30.72
CA GLU A 526 27.67 36.63 -29.31
C GLU A 526 29.16 36.53 -28.88
N ASP A 527 30.03 35.95 -29.69
CA ASP A 527 31.45 35.76 -29.35
C ASP A 527 32.40 36.89 -29.82
N MET A 528 31.88 38.01 -30.33
CA MET A 528 32.70 39.08 -30.87
C MET A 528 32.73 40.39 -30.03
N TYR A 529 32.16 40.40 -28.82
CA TYR A 529 32.18 41.56 -27.92
C TYR A 529 32.68 41.24 -26.50
N LYS A 530 33.77 40.50 -26.39
CA LYS A 530 34.53 40.41 -25.12
C LYS A 530 36.03 40.43 -25.36
N MET A 531 36.55 41.54 -25.82
CA MET A 531 37.93 41.97 -25.65
C MET A 531 37.99 43.47 -25.82
N VAL A 532 38.11 44.18 -24.73
CA VAL A 532 38.64 45.55 -24.44
C VAL A 532 37.78 46.10 -23.29
N ASP A 533 38.23 46.08 -22.07
CA ASP A 533 38.88 47.15 -21.32
C ASP A 533 39.12 46.67 -19.87
N ASP A 534 40.38 46.59 -19.56
CA ASP A 534 40.90 46.55 -18.21
C ASP A 534 41.31 48.02 -17.87
N SER A 535 40.71 48.56 -16.80
CA SER A 535 41.44 49.45 -15.86
C SER A 535 40.48 50.26 -14.98
N SER A 536 40.77 50.14 -13.70
CA SER A 536 40.68 51.19 -12.66
C SER A 536 39.39 51.33 -11.82
N THR A 537 39.56 50.90 -10.57
CA THR A 537 39.42 51.69 -9.33
C THR A 537 38.07 51.92 -8.69
N LYS A 538 38.05 51.42 -7.44
CA LYS A 538 37.49 52.02 -6.19
C LYS A 538 36.01 51.83 -5.84
N THR A 539 35.87 51.05 -4.77
CA THR A 539 35.09 51.32 -3.53
C THR A 539 33.70 51.94 -3.65
N ASN A 540 32.72 51.18 -3.21
CA ASN A 540 31.90 51.64 -2.07
C ASN A 540 31.07 50.48 -1.50
N GLU A 541 31.19 50.32 -0.17
CA GLU A 541 30.28 49.66 0.72
C GLU A 541 28.92 50.36 0.65
N GLY A 542 27.82 49.59 0.78
CA GLY A 542 26.53 50.23 0.97
C GLY A 542 25.36 49.26 0.81
N GLU A 543 24.88 48.84 1.98
CA GLU A 543 23.50 48.65 2.36
C GLU A 543 22.76 47.41 1.84
N LEU A 544 22.85 46.38 2.69
CA LEU A 544 21.73 45.43 2.91
C LEU A 544 20.59 46.20 3.55
N ALA A 545 19.49 46.40 2.83
CA ALA A 545 18.25 46.91 3.40
C ALA A 545 17.62 45.84 4.27
N GLU A 546 17.70 46.01 5.57
CA GLU A 546 16.86 45.33 6.54
C GLU A 546 15.39 45.75 6.32
N LEU A 547 14.55 44.83 5.89
CA LEU A 547 13.11 44.99 5.91
C LEU A 547 12.64 45.04 7.35
N SER A 548 11.98 46.12 7.74
CA SER A 548 11.55 46.39 9.10
C SER A 548 10.47 45.42 9.58
N VAL A 549 10.54 45.07 10.86
CA VAL A 549 9.62 44.16 11.58
C VAL A 549 8.13 44.60 11.50
N SER A 550 7.83 45.80 10.98
CA SER A 550 6.46 46.32 10.84
C SER A 550 5.72 45.79 9.60
N GLU A 551 6.42 45.34 8.54
CA GLU A 551 5.76 44.82 7.33
C GLU A 551 5.34 43.34 7.47
N TRP A 552 5.92 42.60 8.41
CA TRP A 552 5.50 41.23 8.70
C TRP A 552 4.20 41.12 9.52
N LYS A 553 3.78 42.21 10.16
CA LYS A 553 2.51 42.22 10.93
C LYS A 553 1.28 42.45 10.06
N GLN A 554 1.40 43.07 8.90
CA GLN A 554 0.24 43.37 8.05
C GLN A 554 -0.18 42.19 7.14
N LEU A 555 0.68 41.17 6.95
CA LEU A 555 0.35 39.97 6.16
C LEU A 555 -0.34 38.88 6.97
N ASN A 556 -0.37 38.99 8.30
CA ASN A 556 -0.98 37.97 9.19
C ASN A 556 -2.43 38.30 9.64
N GLU A 557 -2.97 39.47 9.28
CA GLU A 557 -4.34 39.87 9.69
C GLU A 557 -5.45 39.51 8.67
N LEU A 558 -5.11 38.79 7.57
CA LEU A 558 -6.08 38.42 6.53
C LEU A 558 -6.29 36.92 6.35
N ALA A 559 -5.83 36.08 7.28
CA ALA A 559 -6.16 34.67 7.27
C ALA A 559 -7.19 34.36 8.37
N PRO A 560 -8.35 33.76 8.05
CA PRO A 560 -9.28 33.31 9.07
C PRO A 560 -8.62 32.21 9.92
N ASP A 561 -8.89 32.23 11.21
CA ASP A 561 -8.46 31.28 12.24
C ASP A 561 -8.46 29.85 11.71
N ARG A 562 -7.28 29.32 11.39
CA ARG A 562 -7.03 27.89 11.33
C ARG A 562 -6.39 27.52 12.66
N GLU A 563 -7.15 26.81 13.46
CA GLU A 563 -6.67 26.16 14.65
C GLU A 563 -5.37 25.42 14.35
N ARG A 564 -4.35 25.78 15.09
CA ARG A 564 -3.03 25.16 15.06
C ARG A 564 -3.18 23.81 15.76
N TYR A 565 -3.37 22.74 14.98
CA TYR A 565 -3.22 21.39 15.51
C TYR A 565 -1.74 21.15 15.78
N GLU A 566 -1.41 21.06 17.06
CA GLU A 566 -0.16 20.44 17.49
C GLU A 566 -0.17 18.99 17.01
N ILE A 567 0.90 18.57 16.32
CA ILE A 567 1.12 17.19 15.88
C ILE A 567 1.46 16.38 17.13
N GLY A 568 0.41 15.91 17.81
CA GLY A 568 0.48 14.81 18.75
C GLY A 568 0.17 13.52 18.00
N SER A 569 0.90 12.47 18.30
CA SER A 569 0.64 11.09 17.88
C SER A 569 -0.85 10.84 17.70
N GLU A 570 -1.25 10.20 16.60
CA GLU A 570 -2.63 9.78 16.34
C GLU A 570 -3.20 8.97 17.50
N ARG A 571 -3.83 9.66 18.45
CA ARG A 571 -4.81 9.08 19.36
C ARG A 571 -6.16 9.49 18.82
N GLY A 572 -6.95 8.52 18.39
CA GLY A 572 -8.36 8.71 18.16
C GLY A 572 -9.01 9.36 19.40
N PRO A 573 -10.09 10.14 19.23
CA PRO A 573 -10.72 10.84 20.32
C PRO A 573 -11.24 9.83 21.35
N PHE A 574 -10.72 9.90 22.58
CA PHE A 574 -11.37 9.31 23.73
C PHE A 574 -12.71 10.04 23.93
N TYR A 575 -13.82 9.39 23.66
CA TYR A 575 -15.10 9.80 24.16
C TYR A 575 -15.17 9.46 25.64
N GLU A 576 -14.96 10.43 26.52
CA GLU A 576 -15.42 10.36 27.89
C GLU A 576 -16.96 10.24 27.84
N LEU A 577 -17.47 9.08 28.23
CA LEU A 577 -18.89 8.90 28.55
C LEU A 577 -19.18 9.72 29.79
N ALA A 578 -19.83 10.86 29.61
CA ALA A 578 -20.40 11.63 30.69
C ALA A 578 -21.40 10.72 31.44
N PRO A 579 -21.38 10.72 32.79
CA PRO A 579 -22.33 9.91 33.56
C PRO A 579 -23.75 10.46 33.37
N GLU A 580 -24.63 9.62 32.83
CA GLU A 580 -26.07 9.86 32.81
C GLU A 580 -26.60 10.11 34.21
N LYS A 581 -27.08 11.30 34.50
CA LYS A 581 -27.87 11.60 35.69
C LYS A 581 -29.23 10.95 35.55
N LYS A 582 -29.44 9.81 36.23
CA LYS A 582 -30.79 9.29 36.47
C LYS A 582 -31.50 10.17 37.50
N PRO A 583 -32.80 10.45 37.34
CA PRO A 583 -33.56 11.19 38.33
C PRO A 583 -33.79 10.37 39.60
N VAL A 584 -33.56 11.00 40.73
CA VAL A 584 -33.82 10.45 42.06
C VAL A 584 -35.31 10.39 42.26
N THR A 585 -35.85 9.20 42.46
CA THR A 585 -37.19 9.00 43.10
C THR A 585 -36.93 8.48 44.50
N GLU A 586 -37.24 9.30 45.50
CA GLU A 586 -37.37 8.91 46.90
C GLU A 586 -38.47 7.89 47.05
N LEU A 587 -38.22 6.80 47.77
CA LEU A 587 -39.20 6.13 48.61
C LEU A 587 -38.54 5.09 49.55
N GLY A 588 -38.66 5.32 50.85
CA GLY A 588 -38.96 4.29 51.83
C GLY A 588 -37.79 3.58 52.50
N ASN A 589 -37.52 4.08 53.71
CA ASN A 589 -36.90 3.34 54.84
C ASN A 589 -37.49 1.93 55.00
N ASN A 590 -36.62 0.92 55.09
CA ASN A 590 -36.80 -0.15 56.05
C ASN A 590 -35.46 -0.78 56.45
N LYS A 591 -35.32 -0.92 57.77
CA LYS A 591 -34.19 -1.52 58.46
C LYS A 591 -34.32 -3.05 58.47
N ASP A 592 -33.17 -3.68 58.69
CA ASP A 592 -32.93 -5.02 59.25
C ASP A 592 -32.89 -6.20 58.26
N ALA A 593 -31.68 -6.70 58.03
CA ALA A 593 -31.33 -8.09 58.41
C ALA A 593 -29.87 -8.43 58.02
N HIS A 594 -29.15 -8.83 59.05
CA HIS A 594 -27.90 -9.59 59.01
C HIS A 594 -28.05 -10.90 58.26
N SER A 595 -27.07 -11.34 57.42
CA SER A 595 -26.34 -12.61 57.67
C SER A 595 -25.40 -13.00 56.52
N GLN A 596 -24.19 -13.20 56.90
CA GLN A 596 -23.31 -14.37 56.73
C GLN A 596 -22.82 -14.75 55.33
N CYS A 597 -21.51 -14.60 55.22
CA CYS A 597 -20.63 -15.28 54.26
C CYS A 597 -20.62 -16.80 54.52
N GLY A 598 -20.67 -17.58 53.40
CA GLY A 598 -20.31 -18.99 53.39
C GLY A 598 -19.64 -19.32 52.04
N PRO A 599 -18.58 -20.17 52.08
CA PRO A 599 -17.79 -20.45 50.85
C PRO A 599 -18.47 -21.50 49.99
N PHE A 600 -18.40 -21.31 48.67
CA PHE A 600 -18.84 -22.30 47.67
C PHE A 600 -17.69 -23.29 47.40
N GLU A 601 -17.94 -24.55 47.70
CA GLU A 601 -17.12 -25.72 47.36
C GLU A 601 -17.30 -26.09 45.88
N LEU A 602 -16.19 -26.46 45.23
CA LEU A 602 -16.13 -27.07 43.89
C LEU A 602 -16.55 -28.54 43.95
N PRO A 603 -17.30 -29.08 42.99
CA PRO A 603 -17.58 -30.51 42.93
C PRO A 603 -16.40 -31.29 42.34
N ASP A 604 -16.12 -32.39 43.02
CA ASP A 604 -15.12 -33.42 42.84
C ASP A 604 -15.32 -34.22 41.52
N ARG A 605 -14.21 -34.42 40.80
CA ARG A 605 -14.13 -35.30 39.62
C ARG A 605 -13.73 -36.70 40.07
N SER A 606 -14.65 -37.62 40.10
CA SER A 606 -14.31 -39.03 39.99
C SER A 606 -15.36 -39.81 39.22
N SER A 607 -14.87 -40.64 38.31
CA SER A 607 -15.51 -41.74 37.59
C SER A 607 -16.29 -41.43 36.31
N VAL A 608 -15.64 -41.66 35.15
CA VAL A 608 -16.24 -42.43 34.06
C VAL A 608 -15.19 -43.33 33.38
N SER A 609 -15.58 -44.55 33.23
CA SER A 609 -14.85 -45.73 32.82
C SER A 609 -14.45 -45.77 31.34
N LYS A 610 -13.40 -46.56 31.06
CA LYS A 610 -12.98 -47.08 29.76
C LYS A 610 -14.03 -47.97 29.08
N SER A 611 -14.19 -47.80 27.77
CA SER A 611 -14.46 -48.89 26.78
C SER A 611 -14.12 -48.29 25.40
N GLN A 612 -13.10 -48.70 24.73
CA GLN A 612 -12.81 -49.86 23.87
C GLN A 612 -13.50 -49.82 22.49
N TRP A 613 -12.66 -49.67 21.47
CA TRP A 613 -12.61 -50.31 20.12
C TRP A 613 -13.79 -49.97 19.14
N ILE A 614 -13.53 -49.61 17.90
CA ILE A 614 -12.75 -50.19 16.76
C ILE A 614 -12.26 -49.05 15.87
#